data_03a40a7a497935536e85071c7a721840
#
_entry.id   03a40a7a497935536e85071c7a721840
#
_cell.length_a   1.000
_cell.length_b   1.000
_cell.length_c   1.000
_cell.angle_alpha   90.00
_cell.angle_beta   90.00
_cell.angle_gamma   90.00
#
_symmetry.space_group_name_H-M   'P 1'
#
loop_
_entity.id
_entity.type
_entity.pdbx_description
1 polymer ?
#
loop_
_entity_poly.entity_id
_entity_poly.type
_entity_poly.pdbx_seq_one_letter_code
_entity_poly.pdbx_strand_id
1 'polypeptide(L)'
;MIKRQIDFVESIEEIGIEVWNNLAGTGNPFTRYEFLHALESSGSTTAASGWQPFHVLVTEKDTETEIYDQPIAVMPLYLKSNSWGEYVFDWSWAEAYARHGIDYYPKFVTSIPFTPSRGNRILTQKGIDHTSVARFIYEKLREKAESLKASSWHVLFPMEKEHKALCSIGLQPVSYTHLTLPTIYSV
;
A
#
# COMPACT_ATOMS: atom_id res chain seq x y z
N MET A 1 13.91 -25.57 -2.19
CA MET A 1 12.94 -24.82 -3.05
C MET A 1 12.40 -23.66 -2.23
N ILE A 2 12.50 -22.42 -2.73
CA ILE A 2 12.03 -21.22 -2.02
C ILE A 2 10.49 -21.11 -2.18
N LYS A 3 9.78 -21.00 -1.06
CA LYS A 3 8.33 -20.77 -1.01
C LYS A 3 8.07 -19.42 -0.38
N ARG A 4 7.24 -18.60 -1.02
CA ARG A 4 6.76 -17.31 -0.47
C ARG A 4 5.44 -17.47 0.24
N GLN A 5 5.31 -16.75 1.34
CA GLN A 5 4.05 -16.57 2.07
C GLN A 5 3.75 -15.08 2.19
N ILE A 6 2.48 -14.74 2.27
CA ILE A 6 2.01 -13.36 2.50
C ILE A 6 1.05 -13.35 3.68
N ASP A 7 1.25 -12.41 4.57
CA ASP A 7 0.35 -12.14 5.68
C ASP A 7 -0.19 -10.72 5.54
N PHE A 8 -1.49 -10.58 5.79
CA PHE A 8 -2.19 -9.30 5.86
C PHE A 8 -2.54 -9.03 7.31
N VAL A 9 -2.04 -7.93 7.85
CA VAL A 9 -2.17 -7.57 9.26
C VAL A 9 -2.92 -6.26 9.44
N GLU A 10 -3.68 -6.13 10.50
CA GLU A 10 -4.55 -4.97 10.76
C GLU A 10 -3.85 -3.89 11.61
N SER A 11 -2.63 -4.15 12.06
CA SER A 11 -1.76 -3.18 12.73
C SER A 11 -0.31 -3.40 12.36
N ILE A 12 0.46 -2.32 12.25
CA ILE A 12 1.91 -2.41 12.05
C ILE A 12 2.63 -3.05 13.24
N GLU A 13 2.01 -3.04 14.43
CA GLU A 13 2.54 -3.69 15.64
C GLU A 13 2.69 -5.20 15.46
N GLU A 14 1.82 -5.84 14.68
CA GLU A 14 1.88 -7.28 14.40
C GLU A 14 3.12 -7.68 13.60
N ILE A 15 3.68 -6.75 12.81
CA ILE A 15 4.96 -6.95 12.10
C ILE A 15 6.14 -6.63 13.00
N GLY A 16 6.01 -5.60 13.83
CA GLY A 16 7.03 -5.15 14.76
C GLY A 16 8.08 -4.22 14.15
N ILE A 17 8.62 -3.37 15.01
CA ILE A 17 9.54 -2.28 14.65
C ILE A 17 10.82 -2.76 13.97
N GLU A 18 11.40 -3.85 14.45
CA GLU A 18 12.68 -4.36 13.94
C GLU A 18 12.52 -4.88 12.50
N VAL A 19 11.51 -5.73 12.26
CA VAL A 19 11.25 -6.30 10.94
C VAL A 19 10.92 -5.20 9.95
N TRP A 20 9.99 -4.31 10.32
CA TRP A 20 9.58 -3.22 9.45
C TRP A 20 10.75 -2.31 9.09
N ASN A 21 11.48 -1.82 10.08
CA ASN A 21 12.55 -0.84 9.87
C ASN A 21 13.79 -1.42 9.17
N ASN A 22 14.08 -2.71 9.32
CA ASN A 22 15.13 -3.37 8.55
C ASN A 22 14.84 -3.34 7.04
N LEU A 23 13.56 -3.45 6.66
CA LEU A 23 13.13 -3.41 5.26
C LEU A 23 12.89 -1.97 4.76
N ALA A 24 12.34 -1.10 5.59
CA ALA A 24 12.08 0.30 5.25
C ALA A 24 13.37 1.14 5.13
N GLY A 25 14.41 0.78 5.89
CA GLY A 25 15.65 1.54 5.95
C GLY A 25 15.47 2.93 6.56
N THR A 26 16.38 3.84 6.27
CA THR A 26 16.42 5.21 6.83
C THR A 26 16.20 6.31 5.80
N GLY A 27 16.02 5.95 4.52
CA GLY A 27 15.97 6.92 3.43
C GLY A 27 14.69 7.76 3.34
N ASN A 28 13.58 7.26 3.90
CA ASN A 28 12.30 7.96 3.90
C ASN A 28 11.66 7.87 5.29
N PRO A 29 11.57 8.99 6.04
CA PRO A 29 11.03 8.98 7.39
C PRO A 29 9.54 8.59 7.44
N PHE A 30 8.78 8.84 6.38
CA PHE A 30 7.35 8.57 6.32
C PHE A 30 7.01 7.07 6.13
N THR A 31 7.96 6.26 5.67
CA THR A 31 7.80 4.81 5.56
C THR A 31 8.30 4.05 6.78
N ARG A 32 8.84 4.75 7.77
CA ARG A 32 9.32 4.15 9.01
C ARG A 32 8.18 3.70 9.89
N TYR A 33 8.46 2.65 10.69
CA TYR A 33 7.52 2.11 11.66
C TYR A 33 6.96 3.20 12.58
N GLU A 34 7.83 4.06 13.11
CA GLU A 34 7.47 5.07 14.10
C GLU A 34 6.43 6.06 13.57
N PHE A 35 6.53 6.43 12.30
CA PHE A 35 5.57 7.33 11.67
C PHE A 35 4.21 6.67 11.45
N LEU A 36 4.21 5.46 10.89
CA LEU A 36 2.97 4.74 10.60
C LEU A 36 2.27 4.30 11.88
N HIS A 37 3.03 3.81 12.87
CA HIS A 37 2.50 3.47 14.19
C HIS A 37 1.89 4.69 14.90
N ALA A 38 2.51 5.88 14.77
CA ALA A 38 1.93 7.11 15.34
C ALA A 38 0.57 7.46 14.70
N LEU A 39 0.38 7.20 13.40
CA LEU A 39 -0.91 7.38 12.73
C LEU A 39 -1.97 6.39 13.23
N GLU A 40 -1.58 5.14 13.50
CA GLU A 40 -2.49 4.13 14.06
C GLU A 40 -2.83 4.47 15.51
N SER A 41 -1.83 4.69 16.37
CA SER A 41 -2.01 4.94 17.81
C SER A 41 -2.75 6.24 18.11
N SER A 42 -2.65 7.24 17.23
CA SER A 42 -3.44 8.48 17.33
C SER A 42 -4.89 8.33 16.87
N GLY A 43 -5.26 7.19 16.29
CA GLY A 43 -6.57 6.98 15.69
C GLY A 43 -6.77 7.70 14.33
N SER A 44 -5.69 8.23 13.74
CA SER A 44 -5.75 8.87 12.42
C SER A 44 -6.01 7.87 11.30
N THR A 45 -5.52 6.65 11.45
CA THR A 45 -5.75 5.53 10.51
C THR A 45 -6.55 4.42 11.19
N THR A 46 -7.85 4.41 10.92
CA THR A 46 -8.83 3.45 11.45
C THR A 46 -9.89 3.18 10.39
N ALA A 47 -10.72 2.16 10.60
CA ALA A 47 -11.91 1.93 9.77
C ALA A 47 -12.85 3.14 9.79
N ALA A 48 -13.01 3.82 10.94
CA ALA A 48 -13.87 4.99 11.08
C ALA A 48 -13.36 6.22 10.30
N SER A 49 -12.04 6.41 10.21
CA SER A 49 -11.44 7.46 9.37
C SER A 49 -11.43 7.11 7.88
N GLY A 50 -11.78 5.88 7.54
CA GLY A 50 -11.70 5.34 6.18
C GLY A 50 -10.29 4.93 5.76
N TRP A 51 -9.35 4.81 6.69
CA TRP A 51 -8.00 4.32 6.51
C TRP A 51 -7.77 3.07 7.38
N GLN A 52 -8.48 1.98 7.11
CA GLN A 52 -8.27 0.75 7.86
C GLN A 52 -6.92 0.13 7.50
N PRO A 53 -5.98 -0.02 8.46
CA PRO A 53 -4.71 -0.68 8.19
C PRO A 53 -4.93 -2.12 7.72
N PHE A 54 -4.14 -2.52 6.73
CA PHE A 54 -4.19 -3.85 6.13
C PHE A 54 -2.81 -4.21 5.57
N HIS A 55 -1.77 -3.98 6.39
CA HIS A 55 -0.38 -4.04 5.96
C HIS A 55 0.03 -5.43 5.48
N VAL A 56 1.01 -5.45 4.60
CA VAL A 56 1.53 -6.69 4.01
C VAL A 56 2.90 -7.01 4.59
N LEU A 57 3.07 -8.27 4.98
CA LEU A 57 4.35 -8.90 5.24
C LEU A 57 4.54 -10.05 4.26
N VAL A 58 5.67 -10.08 3.55
CA VAL A 58 6.07 -11.21 2.69
C VAL A 58 7.27 -11.88 3.32
N THR A 59 7.18 -13.19 3.49
CA THR A 59 8.26 -14.04 3.99
C THR A 59 8.68 -15.07 2.94
N GLU A 60 9.94 -15.47 2.98
CA GLU A 60 10.46 -16.62 2.21
C GLU A 60 10.91 -17.70 3.17
N LYS A 61 10.59 -18.94 2.81
CA LYS A 61 11.05 -20.15 3.51
C LYS A 61 11.77 -21.05 2.53
N ASP A 62 12.97 -21.47 2.92
CA ASP A 62 13.64 -22.56 2.24
C ASP A 62 13.13 -23.90 2.80
N THR A 63 12.47 -24.68 1.95
CA THR A 63 11.88 -25.97 2.34
C THR A 63 12.92 -27.07 2.58
N GLU A 64 14.19 -26.84 2.25
CA GLU A 64 15.25 -27.85 2.41
C GLU A 64 16.06 -27.66 3.71
N THR A 65 16.11 -26.42 4.23
CA THR A 65 16.97 -26.08 5.38
C THR A 65 16.24 -25.89 6.70
N GLU A 66 14.90 -26.01 6.71
CA GLU A 66 14.04 -25.70 7.90
C GLU A 66 14.34 -24.33 8.55
N ILE A 67 15.03 -23.45 7.81
CA ILE A 67 15.31 -22.08 8.26
C ILE A 67 13.99 -21.32 8.38
N TYR A 68 13.81 -20.59 9.47
CA TYR A 68 12.64 -19.78 9.77
C TYR A 68 12.23 -18.86 8.62
N ASP A 69 10.95 -18.57 8.52
CA ASP A 69 10.40 -17.65 7.54
C ASP A 69 11.13 -16.30 7.62
N GLN A 70 11.88 -15.96 6.56
CA GLN A 70 12.61 -14.70 6.50
C GLN A 70 11.73 -13.59 5.93
N PRO A 71 11.52 -12.48 6.65
CA PRO A 71 10.88 -11.30 6.10
C PRO A 71 11.69 -10.73 4.92
N ILE A 72 11.08 -10.67 3.74
CA ILE A 72 11.74 -10.17 2.53
C ILE A 72 11.12 -8.89 1.99
N ALA A 73 9.86 -8.59 2.35
CA ALA A 73 9.21 -7.35 2.01
C ALA A 73 8.10 -6.99 2.98
N VAL A 74 7.89 -5.67 3.16
CA VAL A 74 6.69 -5.10 3.78
C VAL A 74 6.11 -4.02 2.89
N MET A 75 4.80 -3.76 3.05
CA MET A 75 4.12 -2.74 2.28
C MET A 75 3.01 -2.11 3.12
N PRO A 76 3.01 -0.76 3.29
CA PRO A 76 1.87 -0.08 3.90
C PRO A 76 0.67 -0.21 2.96
N LEU A 77 -0.37 -0.84 3.43
CA LEU A 77 -1.62 -1.06 2.71
C LEU A 77 -2.79 -0.69 3.60
N TYR A 78 -3.82 -0.12 2.99
CA TYR A 78 -5.04 0.28 3.69
C TYR A 78 -6.26 -0.15 2.88
N LEU A 79 -7.29 -0.61 3.59
CA LEU A 79 -8.63 -0.78 3.02
C LEU A 79 -9.38 0.53 3.20
N LYS A 80 -9.71 1.17 2.08
CA LYS A 80 -10.28 2.51 2.04
C LYS A 80 -11.78 2.46 1.80
N SER A 81 -12.55 3.16 2.64
CA SER A 81 -14.00 3.37 2.46
C SER A 81 -14.35 4.72 1.84
N ASN A 82 -13.36 5.59 1.63
CA ASN A 82 -13.48 6.91 1.01
C ASN A 82 -12.11 7.37 0.51
N SER A 83 -12.00 8.49 -0.23
CA SER A 83 -10.73 9.02 -0.76
C SER A 83 -10.16 10.20 0.04
N TRP A 84 -10.64 10.45 1.25
CA TRP A 84 -10.07 11.50 2.08
C TRP A 84 -8.62 11.20 2.48
N GLY A 85 -7.77 12.23 2.41
CA GLY A 85 -6.37 12.13 2.81
C GLY A 85 -5.43 11.45 1.82
N GLU A 86 -5.90 11.07 0.62
CA GLU A 86 -5.09 10.46 -0.43
C GLU A 86 -4.34 11.50 -1.28
N TYR A 87 -4.84 12.74 -1.34
CA TYR A 87 -4.36 13.81 -2.24
C TYR A 87 -4.42 13.44 -3.73
N VAL A 88 -5.26 12.48 -4.09
CA VAL A 88 -5.69 12.19 -5.45
C VAL A 88 -7.19 12.44 -5.54
N PHE A 89 -7.63 13.12 -6.62
CA PHE A 89 -9.02 13.54 -6.76
C PHE A 89 -9.74 12.55 -7.68
N ASP A 90 -10.19 11.45 -7.11
CA ASP A 90 -10.85 10.37 -7.83
C ASP A 90 -12.39 10.34 -7.65
N TRP A 91 -12.97 11.42 -7.16
CA TRP A 91 -14.42 11.52 -6.93
C TRP A 91 -15.23 11.32 -8.22
N SER A 92 -14.71 11.79 -9.35
CA SER A 92 -15.34 11.55 -10.66
C SER A 92 -15.38 10.07 -11.03
N TRP A 93 -14.40 9.29 -10.61
CA TRP A 93 -14.39 7.84 -10.77
C TRP A 93 -15.44 7.18 -9.88
N ALA A 94 -15.51 7.56 -8.60
CA ALA A 94 -16.50 7.06 -7.67
C ALA A 94 -17.92 7.35 -8.17
N GLU A 95 -18.17 8.56 -8.71
CA GLU A 95 -19.44 8.94 -9.30
C GLU A 95 -19.76 8.15 -10.57
N ALA A 96 -18.76 7.91 -11.42
CA ALA A 96 -18.94 7.09 -12.62
C ALA A 96 -19.31 5.64 -12.28
N TYR A 97 -18.67 5.05 -11.29
CA TYR A 97 -19.02 3.72 -10.78
C TYR A 97 -20.44 3.68 -10.25
N ALA A 98 -20.83 4.66 -9.41
CA ALA A 98 -22.18 4.75 -8.85
C ALA A 98 -23.26 4.86 -9.93
N ARG A 99 -23.02 5.64 -11.01
CA ARG A 99 -23.95 5.74 -12.16
C ARG A 99 -24.17 4.41 -12.88
N HIS A 100 -23.22 3.49 -12.79
CA HIS A 100 -23.30 2.17 -13.39
C HIS A 100 -23.73 1.09 -12.40
N GLY A 101 -24.10 1.46 -11.17
CA GLY A 101 -24.52 0.52 -10.13
C GLY A 101 -23.38 -0.36 -9.60
N ILE A 102 -22.13 0.11 -9.69
CA ILE A 102 -20.92 -0.59 -9.24
C ILE A 102 -20.35 0.16 -8.05
N ASP A 103 -19.96 -0.56 -7.00
CA ASP A 103 -19.34 0.02 -5.84
C ASP A 103 -17.88 0.36 -6.12
N TYR A 104 -17.48 1.61 -5.88
CA TYR A 104 -16.08 2.06 -5.97
C TYR A 104 -15.30 1.74 -4.70
N TYR A 105 -15.97 1.73 -3.56
CA TYR A 105 -15.42 1.38 -2.26
C TYR A 105 -16.01 0.05 -1.75
N PRO A 106 -15.26 -0.71 -0.93
CA PRO A 106 -13.89 -0.43 -0.52
C PRO A 106 -12.89 -0.62 -1.66
N LYS A 107 -11.72 0.03 -1.53
CA LYS A 107 -10.56 -0.17 -2.41
C LYS A 107 -9.29 -0.33 -1.59
N PHE A 108 -8.28 -1.01 -2.13
CA PHE A 108 -6.96 -1.04 -1.53
C PHE A 108 -6.14 0.18 -1.94
N VAL A 109 -5.45 0.79 -0.99
CA VAL A 109 -4.52 1.90 -1.25
C VAL A 109 -3.19 1.64 -0.56
N THR A 110 -2.13 1.64 -1.35
CA THR A 110 -0.75 1.63 -0.90
C THR A 110 -0.22 3.05 -0.99
N SER A 111 -0.10 3.70 0.17
CA SER A 111 0.26 5.11 0.29
C SER A 111 0.77 5.41 1.70
N ILE A 112 1.29 6.62 1.88
CA ILE A 112 1.47 7.18 3.22
C ILE A 112 0.25 8.05 3.52
N PRO A 113 -0.55 7.73 4.55
CA PRO A 113 -1.76 8.48 4.86
C PRO A 113 -1.47 9.96 5.10
N PHE A 114 -2.31 10.83 4.58
CA PHE A 114 -2.24 12.28 4.73
C PHE A 114 -0.91 12.93 4.26
N THR A 115 -0.06 12.18 3.53
CA THR A 115 1.30 12.61 3.19
C THR A 115 1.60 12.32 1.72
N PRO A 116 1.49 13.31 0.82
CA PRO A 116 1.71 13.12 -0.62
C PRO A 116 3.21 13.12 -0.96
N SER A 117 4.01 12.33 -0.24
CA SER A 117 5.44 12.18 -0.47
C SER A 117 5.73 11.07 -1.46
N ARG A 118 6.72 11.27 -2.35
CA ARG A 118 7.22 10.23 -3.24
C ARG A 118 8.13 9.27 -2.48
N GLY A 119 8.04 7.98 -2.80
CA GLY A 119 8.89 6.96 -2.18
C GLY A 119 8.55 5.57 -2.67
N ASN A 120 9.40 4.60 -2.36
CA ASN A 120 9.05 3.20 -2.55
C ASN A 120 7.88 2.84 -1.64
N ARG A 121 6.99 2.02 -2.14
CA ARG A 121 5.81 1.54 -1.44
C ARG A 121 5.94 0.07 -1.05
N ILE A 122 6.58 -0.73 -1.88
CA ILE A 122 6.96 -2.10 -1.56
C ILE A 122 8.42 -2.06 -1.09
N LEU A 123 8.62 -2.24 0.21
CA LEU A 123 9.93 -2.12 0.86
C LEU A 123 10.55 -3.50 0.92
N THR A 124 11.52 -3.76 0.03
CA THR A 124 12.10 -5.09 -0.17
C THR A 124 13.52 -5.18 0.38
N GLN A 125 13.89 -6.35 0.89
CA GLN A 125 15.25 -6.66 1.28
C GLN A 125 16.22 -6.49 0.10
N LYS A 126 17.45 -6.02 0.36
CA LYS A 126 18.48 -5.90 -0.65
C LYS A 126 18.79 -7.26 -1.30
N GLY A 127 18.90 -7.26 -2.62
CA GLY A 127 19.19 -8.48 -3.38
C GLY A 127 17.96 -9.27 -3.82
N ILE A 128 16.79 -8.97 -3.30
CA ILE A 128 15.52 -9.58 -3.74
C ILE A 128 15.01 -8.83 -4.98
N ASP A 129 14.54 -9.58 -5.98
CA ASP A 129 13.92 -9.00 -7.16
C ASP A 129 12.56 -8.36 -6.81
N HIS A 130 12.56 -7.03 -6.79
CA HIS A 130 11.40 -6.21 -6.47
C HIS A 130 10.19 -6.51 -7.38
N THR A 131 10.41 -6.74 -8.67
CA THR A 131 9.32 -7.00 -9.63
C THR A 131 8.65 -8.35 -9.34
N SER A 132 9.46 -9.36 -8.99
CA SER A 132 8.93 -10.66 -8.58
C SER A 132 8.10 -10.59 -7.30
N VAL A 133 8.53 -9.80 -6.30
CA VAL A 133 7.77 -9.57 -5.08
C VAL A 133 6.47 -8.80 -5.37
N ALA A 134 6.56 -7.74 -6.18
CA ALA A 134 5.38 -6.95 -6.57
C ALA A 134 4.33 -7.81 -7.30
N ARG A 135 4.76 -8.71 -8.19
CA ARG A 135 3.88 -9.66 -8.89
C ARG A 135 3.21 -10.61 -7.90
N PHE A 136 3.98 -11.18 -6.98
CA PHE A 136 3.43 -12.07 -5.95
C PHE A 136 2.39 -11.36 -5.07
N ILE A 137 2.68 -10.14 -4.61
CA ILE A 137 1.72 -9.32 -3.86
C ILE A 137 0.47 -9.05 -4.69
N TYR A 138 0.62 -8.68 -5.96
CA TYR A 138 -0.51 -8.39 -6.86
C TYR A 138 -1.46 -9.59 -7.00
N GLU A 139 -0.91 -10.79 -7.22
CA GLU A 139 -1.70 -12.02 -7.33
C GLU A 139 -2.48 -12.29 -6.04
N LYS A 140 -1.85 -12.16 -4.89
CA LYS A 140 -2.49 -12.37 -3.58
C LYS A 140 -3.50 -11.28 -3.20
N LEU A 141 -3.23 -10.03 -3.60
CA LEU A 141 -4.20 -8.95 -3.42
C LEU A 141 -5.46 -9.15 -4.28
N ARG A 142 -5.33 -9.70 -5.48
CA ARG A 142 -6.51 -10.04 -6.29
C ARG A 142 -7.41 -11.06 -5.59
N GLU A 143 -6.83 -12.16 -5.07
CA GLU A 143 -7.57 -13.16 -4.30
C GLU A 143 -8.26 -12.52 -3.08
N LYS A 144 -7.56 -11.62 -2.38
CA LYS A 144 -8.08 -10.93 -1.21
C LYS A 144 -9.15 -9.90 -1.55
N ALA A 145 -9.00 -9.18 -2.68
CA ALA A 145 -9.96 -8.21 -3.18
C ALA A 145 -11.32 -8.86 -3.46
N GLU A 146 -11.34 -10.04 -4.07
CA GLU A 146 -12.58 -10.79 -4.32
C GLU A 146 -13.30 -11.11 -3.01
N SER A 147 -12.57 -11.55 -1.97
CA SER A 147 -13.16 -11.90 -0.67
C SER A 147 -13.72 -10.69 0.09
N LEU A 148 -13.08 -9.53 -0.04
CA LEU A 148 -13.47 -8.28 0.63
C LEU A 148 -14.34 -7.37 -0.26
N LYS A 149 -14.62 -7.78 -1.50
CA LYS A 149 -15.31 -6.98 -2.53
C LYS A 149 -14.63 -5.62 -2.76
N ALA A 150 -13.28 -5.58 -2.65
CA ALA A 150 -12.53 -4.37 -2.94
C ALA A 150 -12.45 -4.18 -4.45
N SER A 151 -12.79 -2.96 -4.92
CA SER A 151 -12.94 -2.64 -6.35
C SER A 151 -11.61 -2.58 -7.11
N SER A 152 -10.54 -2.20 -6.43
CA SER A 152 -9.25 -1.88 -7.06
C SER A 152 -8.11 -1.83 -6.05
N TRP A 153 -6.86 -1.80 -6.57
CA TRP A 153 -5.67 -1.48 -5.81
C TRP A 153 -4.97 -0.26 -6.42
N HIS A 154 -4.79 0.79 -5.62
CA HIS A 154 -4.12 2.02 -5.99
C HIS A 154 -2.77 2.13 -5.29
N VAL A 155 -1.72 2.46 -6.03
CA VAL A 155 -0.38 2.76 -5.49
C VAL A 155 -0.09 4.23 -5.75
N LEU A 156 -0.02 5.04 -4.68
CA LEU A 156 0.10 6.48 -4.80
C LEU A 156 1.54 6.95 -4.60
N PHE A 157 1.98 7.87 -5.46
CA PHE A 157 3.29 8.53 -5.41
C PHE A 157 4.50 7.57 -5.38
N PRO A 158 4.52 6.48 -6.17
CA PRO A 158 5.67 5.59 -6.21
C PRO A 158 6.90 6.30 -6.83
N MET A 159 8.09 5.77 -6.55
CA MET A 159 9.30 6.15 -7.29
C MET A 159 9.23 5.63 -8.73
N GLU A 160 9.91 6.30 -9.65
CA GLU A 160 9.86 5.98 -11.08
C GLU A 160 10.22 4.51 -11.39
N LYS A 161 11.22 3.97 -10.70
CA LYS A 161 11.64 2.57 -10.87
C LYS A 161 10.51 1.61 -10.45
N GLU A 162 9.89 1.87 -9.32
CA GLU A 162 8.77 1.07 -8.81
C GLU A 162 7.54 1.22 -9.70
N HIS A 163 7.23 2.44 -10.16
CA HIS A 163 6.16 2.67 -11.13
C HIS A 163 6.33 1.81 -12.40
N LYS A 164 7.54 1.77 -12.98
CA LYS A 164 7.83 0.91 -14.14
C LYS A 164 7.63 -0.57 -13.83
N ALA A 165 8.06 -1.02 -12.65
CA ALA A 165 7.85 -2.40 -12.21
C ALA A 165 6.35 -2.73 -12.07
N LEU A 166 5.58 -1.85 -11.44
CA LEU A 166 4.12 -2.02 -11.29
C LEU A 166 3.40 -2.06 -12.64
N CYS A 167 3.77 -1.17 -13.57
CA CYS A 167 3.22 -1.21 -14.93
C CYS A 167 3.54 -2.53 -15.65
N SER A 168 4.75 -3.08 -15.46
CA SER A 168 5.16 -4.35 -16.09
C SER A 168 4.38 -5.58 -15.60
N ILE A 169 3.72 -5.48 -14.46
CA ILE A 169 2.87 -6.54 -13.91
C ILE A 169 1.38 -6.31 -14.16
N GLY A 170 1.02 -5.24 -14.87
CA GLY A 170 -0.34 -4.98 -15.34
C GLY A 170 -1.10 -3.83 -14.67
N LEU A 171 -0.48 -3.10 -13.72
CA LEU A 171 -1.11 -1.89 -13.18
C LEU A 171 -1.11 -0.79 -14.24
N GLN A 172 -2.22 -0.04 -14.30
CA GLN A 172 -2.38 1.05 -15.26
C GLN A 172 -1.87 2.37 -14.66
N PRO A 173 -1.02 3.13 -15.39
CA PRO A 173 -0.58 4.43 -14.92
C PRO A 173 -1.70 5.46 -15.02
N VAL A 174 -1.85 6.27 -13.98
CA VAL A 174 -2.72 7.45 -13.99
C VAL A 174 -1.87 8.67 -13.66
N SER A 175 -1.91 9.67 -14.54
CA SER A 175 -1.18 10.93 -14.36
C SER A 175 -2.17 12.08 -14.21
N TYR A 176 -1.99 12.89 -13.19
CA TYR A 176 -2.70 14.15 -13.03
C TYR A 176 -1.84 15.28 -13.59
N THR A 177 -2.25 15.89 -14.69
CA THR A 177 -1.50 16.95 -15.36
C THR A 177 -1.74 18.35 -14.79
N HIS A 178 -2.80 18.51 -13.99
CA HIS A 178 -3.19 19.79 -13.39
C HIS A 178 -3.62 19.58 -11.94
N LEU A 179 -2.67 19.78 -11.01
CA LEU A 179 -2.99 20.04 -9.60
C LEU A 179 -3.17 21.55 -9.45
N THR A 180 -4.38 22.06 -9.60
CA THR A 180 -4.71 23.38 -9.09
C THR A 180 -4.82 23.26 -7.59
N LEU A 181 -3.88 23.86 -6.87
CA LEU A 181 -4.05 24.11 -5.44
C LEU A 181 -5.36 24.90 -5.26
N PRO A 182 -6.25 24.52 -4.33
CA PRO A 182 -7.42 25.32 -4.03
C PRO A 182 -6.92 26.69 -3.59
N THR A 183 -7.26 27.72 -4.36
CA THR A 183 -7.01 29.10 -3.99
C THR A 183 -7.92 29.40 -2.80
N ILE A 184 -7.35 29.51 -1.62
CA ILE A 184 -8.09 29.97 -0.44
C ILE A 184 -8.37 31.46 -0.69
N TYR A 185 -9.57 31.78 -1.09
CA TYR A 185 -10.05 33.15 -1.00
C TYR A 185 -10.33 33.42 0.46
N SER A 186 -9.44 34.16 1.13
CA SER A 186 -9.77 34.82 2.38
C SER A 186 -10.76 35.94 2.08
N VAL A 187 -11.95 35.84 2.63
CA VAL A 187 -12.91 36.92 2.70
C VAL A 187 -12.54 37.81 3.90
#